data_8c55fb8c4d935630b0d8c9a9af6d988b
#
_entry.id   8c55fb8c4d935630b0d8c9a9af6d988b
#
_cell.length_a   1.000
_cell.length_b   1.000
_cell.length_c   1.000
_cell.angle_alpha   90.00
_cell.angle_beta   90.00
_cell.angle_gamma   90.00
#
_symmetry.space_group_name_H-M   'P 1'
#
loop_
_entity.id
_entity.type
_entity.pdbx_description
1 polymer ?
#
loop_
_entity_poly.entity_id
_entity_poly.type
_entity_poly.pdbx_seq_one_letter_code
_entity_poly.pdbx_strand_id
1 'polypeptide(L)'
;MIPVFLSTKANASTASALVFENVKALRSTAAPEWQSVLEHVAYPEGEWVQVVLAPAAVWVYVLKEQKASYGMDALHRRDEALRMAGYRLERLCRSHKIKTLKTSTEVGVDAHLALIEGLCLASYRFDRYRKKPKEGWPAPLRIHAENLPQNRLQELIEVSKAVFTARDWVNEPQSALGAIELAQAFKKSGRQYGFKVTVWNEARIRKEGMGGLLAVNQGSVRPPTFTVMEYKHQNAPVGSPVVLVGKGVVYDTGGLSLKPTPGSMDTMKCDMAGAAAVGAVMQAVAANQLPLHVVALVPATDNRPGGDAYAPGDVIRISDGTTVEVLNTDAEGRLILADALHYAKRFKPSLVLDLATLTGSAVMALGSQGTPCMGTADTGLISALLEAGMATYERLVPLPLWDEYGDMIRTPVADLKNIGGREAGAITAAKFLEHFTDYPWVHLDIAGPAFLDKESGYRGKHATGHGVRLLYAFLRARSAASKAPAKGRSTARRSVKTKSS
;
A
#
# COMPACT_ATOMS: atom_id res chain seq x y z
N MET A 1 -16.56 -1.13 -9.44
CA MET A 1 -16.56 -2.61 -9.53
C MET A 1 -15.82 -2.98 -10.79
N ILE A 2 -14.67 -3.67 -10.70
CA ILE A 2 -13.96 -4.15 -11.90
C ILE A 2 -14.73 -5.34 -12.41
N PRO A 3 -15.20 -5.32 -13.62
CA PRO A 3 -15.63 -6.55 -14.23
C PRO A 3 -14.47 -7.17 -15.01
N VAL A 4 -13.56 -7.79 -14.31
CA VAL A 4 -12.67 -8.78 -14.91
C VAL A 4 -13.42 -10.11 -14.84
N PHE A 5 -14.01 -10.50 -15.96
CA PHE A 5 -14.66 -11.79 -16.10
C PHE A 5 -13.71 -12.76 -16.77
N LEU A 6 -13.40 -13.84 -16.09
CA LEU A 6 -12.68 -14.98 -16.67
C LEU A 6 -13.70 -15.87 -17.41
N SER A 7 -13.48 -16.11 -18.69
CA SER A 7 -14.28 -17.04 -19.49
C SER A 7 -13.39 -17.92 -20.38
N THR A 8 -13.79 -19.17 -20.55
CA THR A 8 -13.06 -20.17 -21.35
C THR A 8 -13.47 -20.26 -22.82
N LYS A 9 -14.36 -19.37 -23.32
CA LYS A 9 -14.83 -19.40 -24.72
C LYS A 9 -14.65 -18.04 -25.41
N ALA A 10 -14.02 -18.04 -26.58
CA ALA A 10 -13.77 -16.86 -27.42
C ALA A 10 -14.87 -16.64 -28.46
N ASN A 11 -15.27 -15.39 -28.68
CA ASN A 11 -16.18 -14.93 -29.75
C ASN A 11 -15.54 -13.77 -30.55
N ALA A 12 -16.07 -13.45 -31.71
CA ALA A 12 -15.55 -12.59 -32.77
C ALA A 12 -15.14 -11.12 -32.43
N SER A 13 -15.22 -10.66 -31.20
CA SER A 13 -14.66 -9.38 -30.71
C SER A 13 -13.41 -9.59 -29.83
N THR A 14 -12.64 -10.63 -30.09
CA THR A 14 -11.49 -11.06 -29.28
C THR A 14 -10.21 -10.53 -29.89
N ALA A 15 -9.38 -9.87 -29.08
CA ALA A 15 -7.99 -9.57 -29.42
C ALA A 15 -7.06 -10.47 -28.63
N SER A 16 -5.85 -10.68 -29.13
CA SER A 16 -4.80 -11.42 -28.45
C SER A 16 -3.62 -10.51 -28.16
N ALA A 17 -2.98 -10.70 -27.01
CA ALA A 17 -1.75 -10.03 -26.64
C ALA A 17 -0.70 -11.09 -26.28
N LEU A 18 0.41 -11.06 -26.99
CA LEU A 18 1.50 -12.00 -26.88
C LEU A 18 2.75 -11.29 -26.39
N VAL A 19 3.42 -11.86 -25.39
CA VAL A 19 4.67 -11.32 -24.84
C VAL A 19 5.79 -12.32 -25.03
N PHE A 20 6.87 -11.86 -25.64
CA PHE A 20 8.06 -12.65 -25.92
C PHE A 20 9.29 -12.04 -25.24
N GLU A 21 10.23 -12.90 -24.87
CA GLU A 21 11.49 -12.47 -24.27
C GLU A 21 12.35 -11.67 -25.25
N ASN A 22 12.37 -12.11 -26.52
CA ASN A 22 13.10 -11.46 -27.61
C ASN A 22 12.50 -11.82 -28.98
N VAL A 23 12.94 -11.14 -30.03
CA VAL A 23 12.48 -11.35 -31.41
C VAL A 23 12.76 -12.76 -31.91
N LYS A 24 13.86 -13.41 -31.44
CA LYS A 24 14.19 -14.80 -31.83
C LYS A 24 13.16 -15.78 -31.26
N ALA A 25 12.75 -15.61 -29.99
CA ALA A 25 11.69 -16.42 -29.39
C ALA A 25 10.36 -16.23 -30.11
N LEU A 26 10.00 -14.97 -30.46
CA LEU A 26 8.82 -14.68 -31.27
C LEU A 26 8.82 -15.50 -32.61
N ARG A 27 9.94 -15.49 -33.34
CA ARG A 27 10.05 -16.16 -34.63
C ARG A 27 10.05 -17.69 -34.51
N SER A 28 10.57 -18.26 -33.43
CA SER A 28 10.66 -19.70 -33.23
C SER A 28 9.36 -20.35 -32.78
N THR A 29 8.48 -19.63 -32.15
CA THR A 29 7.23 -20.16 -31.55
C THR A 29 5.97 -19.80 -32.31
N ALA A 30 6.06 -18.88 -33.27
CA ALA A 30 4.92 -18.50 -34.08
C ALA A 30 4.45 -19.65 -34.97
N ALA A 31 3.14 -19.87 -35.03
CA ALA A 31 2.55 -20.82 -35.93
C ALA A 31 2.99 -20.54 -37.40
N PRO A 32 3.14 -21.57 -38.25
CA PRO A 32 3.67 -21.41 -39.61
C PRO A 32 2.96 -20.33 -40.43
N GLU A 33 1.65 -20.21 -40.26
CA GLU A 33 0.83 -19.19 -40.95
C GLU A 33 1.17 -17.74 -40.54
N TRP A 34 1.89 -17.54 -39.42
CA TRP A 34 2.26 -16.25 -38.92
C TRP A 34 3.70 -15.85 -39.25
N GLN A 35 4.54 -16.80 -39.55
CA GLN A 35 5.97 -16.58 -39.75
C GLN A 35 6.24 -15.53 -40.86
N SER A 36 5.54 -15.65 -42.02
CA SER A 36 5.72 -14.71 -43.13
C SER A 36 5.30 -13.28 -42.80
N VAL A 37 4.29 -13.09 -41.95
CA VAL A 37 3.84 -11.77 -41.50
C VAL A 37 4.81 -11.18 -40.47
N LEU A 38 5.30 -12.03 -39.56
CA LEU A 38 6.22 -11.62 -38.50
C LEU A 38 7.62 -11.25 -38.97
N GLU A 39 8.05 -11.79 -40.12
CA GLU A 39 9.34 -11.49 -40.75
C GLU A 39 9.42 -10.08 -41.31
N HIS A 40 8.28 -9.47 -41.68
CA HIS A 40 8.22 -8.17 -42.34
C HIS A 40 7.84 -7.02 -41.38
N VAL A 41 7.57 -7.30 -40.11
CA VAL A 41 7.21 -6.29 -39.10
C VAL A 41 8.43 -5.97 -38.24
N ALA A 42 8.69 -4.67 -38.06
CA ALA A 42 9.66 -4.21 -37.06
C ALA A 42 9.07 -4.29 -35.66
N TYR A 43 9.79 -4.91 -34.74
CA TYR A 43 9.40 -5.04 -33.32
C TYR A 43 10.33 -4.23 -32.42
N PRO A 44 10.03 -2.94 -32.21
CA PRO A 44 10.81 -2.16 -31.25
C PRO A 44 10.64 -2.74 -29.84
N GLU A 45 11.76 -2.98 -29.16
CA GLU A 45 11.76 -3.50 -27.79
C GLU A 45 11.07 -2.54 -26.83
N GLY A 46 10.20 -3.08 -25.98
CA GLY A 46 9.47 -2.32 -24.98
C GLY A 46 8.22 -1.60 -25.50
N GLU A 47 7.77 -1.89 -26.73
CA GLU A 47 6.57 -1.33 -27.33
C GLU A 47 5.57 -2.42 -27.77
N TRP A 48 4.28 -2.05 -27.80
CA TRP A 48 3.25 -2.91 -28.38
C TRP A 48 3.16 -2.67 -29.87
N VAL A 49 3.30 -3.73 -30.65
CA VAL A 49 3.10 -3.71 -32.10
C VAL A 49 1.80 -4.42 -32.42
N GLN A 50 0.91 -3.77 -33.14
CA GLN A 50 -0.31 -4.39 -33.63
C GLN A 50 -0.04 -5.12 -34.94
N VAL A 51 -0.33 -6.41 -34.96
CA VAL A 51 -0.34 -7.24 -36.16
C VAL A 51 -1.80 -7.56 -36.48
N VAL A 52 -2.27 -7.10 -37.62
CA VAL A 52 -3.66 -7.35 -38.04
C VAL A 52 -3.72 -8.67 -38.80
N LEU A 53 -4.31 -9.67 -38.18
CA LEU A 53 -4.61 -10.96 -38.79
C LEU A 53 -6.13 -11.12 -38.81
N ALA A 54 -6.74 -10.97 -39.93
CA ALA A 54 -8.19 -11.11 -40.06
C ALA A 54 -8.65 -12.48 -39.55
N PRO A 55 -9.69 -12.61 -38.71
CA PRO A 55 -10.57 -11.53 -38.22
C PRO A 55 -10.16 -10.91 -36.86
N ALA A 56 -8.97 -11.22 -36.30
CA ALA A 56 -8.56 -10.80 -34.95
C ALA A 56 -7.39 -9.81 -34.99
N ALA A 57 -7.41 -8.83 -34.07
CA ALA A 57 -6.27 -7.98 -33.78
C ALA A 57 -5.33 -8.70 -32.79
N VAL A 58 -4.05 -8.76 -33.10
CA VAL A 58 -3.01 -9.32 -32.24
C VAL A 58 -2.02 -8.24 -31.91
N TRP A 59 -1.73 -8.04 -30.62
CA TRP A 59 -0.66 -7.17 -30.16
C TRP A 59 0.51 -8.02 -29.68
N VAL A 60 1.68 -7.70 -30.18
CA VAL A 60 2.94 -8.35 -29.82
C VAL A 60 3.78 -7.37 -29.02
N TYR A 61 4.34 -7.83 -27.92
CA TYR A 61 5.27 -7.08 -27.08
C TYR A 61 6.56 -7.88 -26.94
N VAL A 62 7.67 -7.26 -27.33
CA VAL A 62 9.01 -7.82 -27.13
C VAL A 62 9.64 -7.11 -25.95
N LEU A 63 10.09 -7.88 -24.97
CA LEU A 63 10.73 -7.33 -23.78
C LEU A 63 12.04 -6.63 -24.15
N LYS A 64 12.23 -5.44 -23.59
CA LYS A 64 13.54 -4.80 -23.56
C LYS A 64 14.37 -5.43 -22.46
N GLU A 65 15.60 -5.79 -22.74
CA GLU A 65 16.55 -6.31 -21.76
C GLU A 65 16.63 -5.37 -20.54
N GLN A 66 16.45 -5.91 -19.35
CA GLN A 66 16.54 -5.18 -18.10
C GLN A 66 17.84 -5.51 -17.39
N LYS A 67 18.62 -4.48 -17.03
CA LYS A 67 19.85 -4.62 -16.25
C LYS A 67 19.57 -4.31 -14.77
N ALA A 68 20.26 -4.98 -13.86
CA ALA A 68 20.23 -4.62 -12.43
C ALA A 68 20.73 -3.18 -12.22
N SER A 69 20.13 -2.46 -11.29
CA SER A 69 20.50 -1.06 -11.00
C SER A 69 20.05 -0.67 -9.60
N TYR A 70 20.92 -0.07 -8.82
CA TYR A 70 20.64 0.51 -7.51
C TYR A 70 19.83 -0.40 -6.56
N GLY A 71 20.33 -1.60 -6.29
CA GLY A 71 19.72 -2.56 -5.37
C GLY A 71 18.47 -3.26 -5.90
N MET A 72 18.06 -2.99 -7.15
CA MET A 72 16.99 -3.70 -7.82
C MET A 72 17.59 -4.64 -8.87
N ASP A 73 17.26 -5.92 -8.78
CA ASP A 73 17.69 -6.91 -9.76
C ASP A 73 16.96 -6.78 -11.11
N ALA A 74 17.44 -7.49 -12.11
CA ALA A 74 16.87 -7.48 -13.45
C ALA A 74 15.43 -8.06 -13.46
N LEU A 75 15.11 -8.98 -12.54
CA LEU A 75 13.81 -9.63 -12.44
C LEU A 75 12.73 -8.63 -12.00
N HIS A 76 12.96 -7.88 -10.91
CA HIS A 76 12.01 -6.87 -10.44
C HIS A 76 11.79 -5.75 -11.47
N ARG A 77 12.85 -5.37 -12.20
CA ARG A 77 12.75 -4.38 -13.29
C ARG A 77 11.97 -4.90 -14.49
N ARG A 78 12.14 -6.18 -14.83
CA ARG A 78 11.36 -6.85 -15.87
C ARG A 78 9.88 -6.86 -15.50
N ASP A 79 9.55 -7.25 -14.28
CA ASP A 79 8.17 -7.34 -13.82
C ASP A 79 7.50 -5.95 -13.80
N GLU A 80 8.25 -4.89 -13.43
CA GLU A 80 7.74 -3.52 -13.53
C GLU A 80 7.55 -3.07 -14.99
N ALA A 81 8.46 -3.41 -15.89
CA ALA A 81 8.30 -3.13 -17.31
C ALA A 81 7.03 -3.80 -17.87
N LEU A 82 6.71 -5.02 -17.40
CA LEU A 82 5.49 -5.73 -17.75
C LEU A 82 4.22 -5.11 -17.14
N ARG A 83 4.25 -4.60 -15.90
CA ARG A 83 3.14 -3.81 -15.36
C ARG A 83 2.86 -2.57 -16.21
N MET A 84 3.92 -1.88 -16.64
CA MET A 84 3.81 -0.73 -17.54
C MET A 84 3.31 -1.12 -18.94
N ALA A 85 3.68 -2.29 -19.45
CA ALA A 85 3.14 -2.85 -20.69
C ALA A 85 1.63 -3.15 -20.53
N GLY A 86 1.22 -3.73 -19.40
CA GLY A 86 -0.19 -3.95 -19.06
C GLY A 86 -1.02 -2.67 -19.02
N TYR A 87 -0.48 -1.60 -18.42
CA TYR A 87 -1.11 -0.28 -18.45
C TYR A 87 -1.32 0.23 -19.88
N ARG A 88 -0.31 0.12 -20.75
CA ARG A 88 -0.43 0.55 -22.15
C ARG A 88 -1.44 -0.32 -22.92
N LEU A 89 -1.44 -1.63 -22.66
CA LEU A 89 -2.37 -2.57 -23.26
C LEU A 89 -3.82 -2.25 -22.88
N GLU A 90 -4.08 -1.87 -21.64
CA GLU A 90 -5.42 -1.42 -21.19
C GLU A 90 -5.88 -0.22 -22.02
N ARG A 91 -5.00 0.76 -22.24
CA ARG A 91 -5.33 1.94 -23.07
C ARG A 91 -5.60 1.57 -24.52
N LEU A 92 -4.84 0.64 -25.09
CA LEU A 92 -5.06 0.11 -26.44
C LEU A 92 -6.42 -0.62 -26.53
N CYS A 93 -6.70 -1.50 -25.57
CA CYS A 93 -8.00 -2.19 -25.53
C CYS A 93 -9.17 -1.21 -25.49
N ARG A 94 -9.03 -0.14 -24.73
CA ARG A 94 -10.04 0.91 -24.60
C ARG A 94 -10.22 1.70 -25.90
N SER A 95 -9.11 2.16 -26.49
CA SER A 95 -9.18 2.97 -27.73
C SER A 95 -9.79 2.17 -28.89
N HIS A 96 -9.56 0.87 -28.95
CA HIS A 96 -10.10 -0.03 -29.96
C HIS A 96 -11.42 -0.71 -29.55
N LYS A 97 -12.00 -0.33 -28.42
CA LYS A 97 -13.28 -0.86 -27.89
C LYS A 97 -13.28 -2.41 -27.76
N ILE A 98 -12.15 -3.00 -27.40
CA ILE A 98 -11.99 -4.45 -27.23
C ILE A 98 -12.79 -4.89 -25.99
N LYS A 99 -13.59 -5.94 -26.15
CA LYS A 99 -14.41 -6.53 -25.09
C LYS A 99 -13.78 -7.76 -24.45
N THR A 100 -12.98 -8.48 -25.24
CA THR A 100 -12.32 -9.71 -24.79
C THR A 100 -10.85 -9.69 -25.22
N LEU A 101 -9.96 -9.97 -24.30
CA LEU A 101 -8.52 -10.03 -24.50
C LEU A 101 -8.00 -11.40 -24.08
N LYS A 102 -7.32 -12.09 -24.96
CA LYS A 102 -6.49 -13.23 -24.62
C LYS A 102 -5.07 -12.77 -24.35
N THR A 103 -4.44 -13.25 -23.31
CA THR A 103 -3.04 -12.95 -23.00
C THR A 103 -2.26 -14.24 -22.85
N SER A 104 -1.09 -14.29 -23.44
CA SER A 104 -0.12 -15.38 -23.28
C SER A 104 1.29 -14.83 -23.22
N THR A 105 2.20 -15.55 -22.57
CA THR A 105 3.62 -15.21 -22.50
C THR A 105 4.45 -16.48 -22.33
N GLU A 106 5.66 -16.46 -22.90
CA GLU A 106 6.68 -17.48 -22.69
C GLU A 106 7.66 -17.13 -21.56
N VAL A 107 7.54 -15.93 -21.01
CA VAL A 107 8.48 -15.39 -19.99
C VAL A 107 8.24 -15.99 -18.60
N GLY A 108 7.16 -16.72 -18.41
CA GLY A 108 6.82 -17.42 -17.16
C GLY A 108 5.65 -16.81 -16.39
N VAL A 109 5.19 -17.54 -15.39
CA VAL A 109 3.95 -17.24 -14.63
C VAL A 109 4.00 -15.88 -13.93
N ASP A 110 5.09 -15.54 -13.23
CA ASP A 110 5.19 -14.29 -12.48
C ASP A 110 5.23 -13.08 -13.41
N ALA A 111 5.92 -13.20 -14.53
CA ALA A 111 5.94 -12.19 -15.60
C ALA A 111 4.55 -11.96 -16.19
N HIS A 112 3.79 -13.02 -16.44
CA HIS A 112 2.41 -12.92 -16.93
C HIS A 112 1.49 -12.26 -15.88
N LEU A 113 1.63 -12.63 -14.61
CA LEU A 113 0.90 -11.98 -13.52
C LEU A 113 1.21 -10.48 -13.42
N ALA A 114 2.47 -10.08 -13.61
CA ALA A 114 2.85 -8.66 -13.60
C ALA A 114 2.18 -7.88 -14.75
N LEU A 115 2.11 -8.45 -15.95
CA LEU A 115 1.37 -7.85 -17.06
C LEU A 115 -0.11 -7.66 -16.73
N ILE A 116 -0.78 -8.73 -16.23
CA ILE A 116 -2.20 -8.69 -15.85
C ILE A 116 -2.44 -7.72 -14.70
N GLU A 117 -1.55 -7.67 -13.72
CA GLU A 117 -1.61 -6.71 -12.61
C GLU A 117 -1.62 -5.27 -13.13
N GLY A 118 -0.69 -4.93 -14.00
CA GLY A 118 -0.61 -3.60 -14.61
C GLY A 118 -1.88 -3.23 -15.38
N LEU A 119 -2.43 -4.18 -16.14
CA LEU A 119 -3.68 -4.01 -16.88
C LEU A 119 -4.88 -3.82 -15.93
N CYS A 120 -5.00 -4.65 -14.89
CA CYS A 120 -6.05 -4.54 -13.89
C CYS A 120 -5.99 -3.18 -13.18
N LEU A 121 -4.82 -2.81 -12.63
CA LEU A 121 -4.65 -1.57 -11.88
C LEU A 121 -4.90 -0.31 -12.74
N ALA A 122 -4.59 -0.37 -14.05
CA ALA A 122 -4.87 0.70 -15.01
C ALA A 122 -6.36 0.88 -15.29
N SER A 123 -7.18 -0.13 -15.05
CA SER A 123 -8.62 -0.08 -15.31
C SER A 123 -9.41 0.71 -14.26
N TYR A 124 -8.79 1.09 -13.14
CA TYR A 124 -9.45 1.85 -12.07
C TYR A 124 -9.95 3.21 -12.54
N ARG A 125 -11.16 3.59 -12.09
CA ARG A 125 -11.77 4.91 -12.31
C ARG A 125 -12.53 5.33 -11.07
N PHE A 126 -12.43 6.64 -10.78
CA PHE A 126 -13.25 7.30 -9.77
C PHE A 126 -14.08 8.40 -10.45
N ASP A 127 -15.36 8.12 -10.68
CA ASP A 127 -16.27 9.01 -11.43
C ASP A 127 -17.64 9.19 -10.75
N ARG A 128 -17.77 8.79 -9.48
CA ARG A 128 -19.02 8.78 -8.70
C ARG A 128 -19.77 10.11 -8.70
N TYR A 129 -19.03 11.21 -8.77
CA TYR A 129 -19.59 12.57 -8.69
C TYR A 129 -19.82 13.22 -10.06
N ARG A 130 -19.64 12.47 -11.15
CA ARG A 130 -19.93 12.97 -12.50
C ARG A 130 -21.37 12.68 -12.87
N LYS A 131 -22.08 13.70 -13.41
CA LYS A 131 -23.46 13.55 -13.91
C LYS A 131 -23.54 12.54 -15.06
N LYS A 132 -22.50 12.49 -15.91
CA LYS A 132 -22.33 11.45 -16.94
C LYS A 132 -20.93 10.84 -16.77
N PRO A 133 -20.80 9.51 -16.77
CA PRO A 133 -19.49 8.87 -16.87
C PRO A 133 -18.76 9.40 -18.11
N LYS A 134 -17.43 9.45 -18.06
CA LYS A 134 -16.65 9.89 -19.23
C LYS A 134 -16.98 8.97 -20.40
N GLU A 135 -17.48 9.54 -21.50
CA GLU A 135 -17.80 8.79 -22.72
C GLU A 135 -16.60 7.96 -23.17
N GLY A 136 -16.84 6.73 -23.59
CA GLY A 136 -15.82 5.86 -24.14
C GLY A 136 -15.34 4.74 -23.20
N TRP A 137 -15.99 4.53 -22.02
CA TRP A 137 -15.73 3.30 -21.28
C TRP A 137 -16.52 2.16 -21.93
N PRO A 138 -15.85 1.22 -22.64
CA PRO A 138 -16.52 0.03 -23.17
C PRO A 138 -17.05 -0.83 -22.04
N ALA A 139 -17.94 -1.75 -22.39
CA ALA A 139 -18.29 -2.86 -21.52
C ALA A 139 -17.04 -3.48 -20.88
N PRO A 140 -17.20 -4.15 -19.70
CA PRO A 140 -16.07 -4.75 -18.99
C PRO A 140 -15.17 -5.57 -19.89
N LEU A 141 -13.86 -5.31 -19.82
CA LEU A 141 -12.86 -6.07 -20.53
C LEU A 141 -12.75 -7.46 -19.88
N ARG A 142 -13.03 -8.50 -20.67
CA ARG A 142 -12.81 -9.89 -20.26
C ARG A 142 -11.40 -10.29 -20.61
N ILE A 143 -10.65 -10.81 -19.64
CA ILE A 143 -9.28 -11.27 -19.85
C ILE A 143 -9.24 -12.79 -19.72
N HIS A 144 -8.70 -13.44 -20.74
CA HIS A 144 -8.33 -14.86 -20.74
C HIS A 144 -6.81 -14.94 -20.65
N ALA A 145 -6.32 -15.30 -19.48
CA ALA A 145 -4.89 -15.51 -19.26
C ALA A 145 -4.56 -16.99 -19.46
N GLU A 146 -3.92 -17.30 -20.58
CA GLU A 146 -3.52 -18.66 -20.89
C GLU A 146 -2.35 -19.10 -20.01
N ASN A 147 -2.35 -20.36 -19.63
CA ASN A 147 -1.27 -21.01 -18.85
C ASN A 147 -1.01 -20.39 -17.45
N LEU A 148 -1.96 -19.64 -16.89
CA LEU A 148 -1.88 -19.16 -15.50
C LEU A 148 -2.60 -20.11 -14.54
N PRO A 149 -1.98 -20.46 -13.38
CA PRO A 149 -2.66 -21.15 -12.31
C PRO A 149 -3.83 -20.32 -11.78
N GLN A 150 -5.03 -20.91 -11.73
CA GLN A 150 -6.27 -20.22 -11.37
C GLN A 150 -6.20 -19.57 -9.99
N ASN A 151 -5.58 -20.23 -9.01
CA ASN A 151 -5.40 -19.72 -7.66
C ASN A 151 -4.53 -18.46 -7.62
N ARG A 152 -3.45 -18.38 -8.44
CA ARG A 152 -2.57 -17.22 -8.53
C ARG A 152 -3.30 -16.03 -9.16
N LEU A 153 -4.10 -16.29 -10.18
CA LEU A 153 -4.90 -15.28 -10.85
C LEU A 153 -6.00 -14.75 -9.92
N GLN A 154 -6.68 -15.63 -9.17
CA GLN A 154 -7.69 -15.23 -8.19
C GLN A 154 -7.07 -14.39 -7.07
N GLU A 155 -5.90 -14.77 -6.57
CA GLU A 155 -5.13 -14.00 -5.58
C GLU A 155 -4.86 -12.57 -6.07
N LEU A 156 -4.36 -12.42 -7.30
CA LEU A 156 -4.09 -11.13 -7.92
C LEU A 156 -5.37 -10.27 -8.04
N ILE A 157 -6.49 -10.88 -8.42
CA ILE A 157 -7.79 -10.21 -8.52
C ILE A 157 -8.23 -9.66 -7.16
N GLU A 158 -8.13 -10.44 -6.09
CA GLU A 158 -8.54 -9.99 -4.75
C GLU A 158 -7.63 -8.87 -4.22
N VAL A 159 -6.32 -8.96 -4.47
CA VAL A 159 -5.39 -7.87 -4.14
C VAL A 159 -5.70 -6.60 -4.94
N SER A 160 -5.99 -6.72 -6.24
CA SER A 160 -6.36 -5.57 -7.08
C SER A 160 -7.66 -4.92 -6.61
N LYS A 161 -8.66 -5.70 -6.20
CA LYS A 161 -9.90 -5.20 -5.58
C LYS A 161 -9.61 -4.42 -4.30
N ALA A 162 -8.70 -4.91 -3.46
CA ALA A 162 -8.29 -4.23 -2.24
C ALA A 162 -7.60 -2.89 -2.54
N VAL A 163 -6.71 -2.85 -3.55
CA VAL A 163 -6.12 -1.58 -4.03
C VAL A 163 -7.20 -0.59 -4.47
N PHE A 164 -8.23 -1.05 -5.18
CA PHE A 164 -9.33 -0.19 -5.62
C PHE A 164 -10.19 0.30 -4.46
N THR A 165 -10.40 -0.54 -3.47
CA THR A 165 -11.07 -0.16 -2.23
C THR A 165 -10.32 0.97 -1.52
N ALA A 166 -8.98 0.85 -1.39
CA ALA A 166 -8.15 1.92 -0.82
C ALA A 166 -8.22 3.19 -1.65
N ARG A 167 -8.09 3.08 -2.99
CA ARG A 167 -8.22 4.23 -3.91
C ARG A 167 -9.58 4.91 -3.79
N ASP A 168 -10.66 4.14 -3.69
CA ASP A 168 -12.00 4.68 -3.52
C ASP A 168 -12.11 5.50 -2.24
N TRP A 169 -11.67 4.96 -1.10
CA TRP A 169 -11.74 5.66 0.18
C TRP A 169 -10.92 6.96 0.19
N VAL A 170 -9.70 6.94 -0.34
CA VAL A 170 -8.83 8.13 -0.39
C VAL A 170 -9.34 9.20 -1.38
N ASN A 171 -10.02 8.78 -2.46
CA ASN A 171 -10.56 9.71 -3.45
C ASN A 171 -11.89 10.36 -3.01
N GLU A 172 -12.60 9.76 -2.04
CA GLU A 172 -13.84 10.35 -1.52
C GLU A 172 -13.57 11.76 -0.94
N PRO A 173 -14.47 12.73 -1.18
CA PRO A 173 -14.39 14.00 -0.48
C PRO A 173 -14.73 13.82 1.01
N GLN A 174 -14.15 14.63 1.86
CA GLN A 174 -14.39 14.58 3.32
C GLN A 174 -15.88 14.76 3.68
N SER A 175 -16.64 15.46 2.87
CA SER A 175 -18.09 15.60 3.05
C SER A 175 -18.85 14.26 2.92
N ALA A 176 -18.28 13.29 2.20
CA ALA A 176 -18.84 11.96 2.00
C ALA A 176 -18.14 10.88 2.86
N LEU A 177 -16.86 11.07 3.22
CA LEU A 177 -16.09 10.11 3.99
C LEU A 177 -15.35 10.81 5.15
N GLY A 178 -16.06 11.05 6.26
CA GLY A 178 -15.49 11.44 7.54
C GLY A 178 -15.04 10.22 8.36
N ALA A 179 -14.66 10.45 9.62
CA ALA A 179 -14.18 9.40 10.51
C ALA A 179 -15.24 8.30 10.74
N ILE A 180 -16.50 8.67 10.90
CA ILE A 180 -17.62 7.74 11.10
C ILE A 180 -17.86 6.91 9.83
N GLU A 181 -17.93 7.55 8.67
CA GLU A 181 -18.17 6.88 7.40
C GLU A 181 -17.02 5.92 7.04
N LEU A 182 -15.77 6.31 7.34
CA LEU A 182 -14.61 5.43 7.19
C LEU A 182 -14.73 4.18 8.08
N ALA A 183 -15.10 4.36 9.34
CA ALA A 183 -15.34 3.25 10.27
C ALA A 183 -16.48 2.34 9.81
N GLN A 184 -17.56 2.89 9.23
CA GLN A 184 -18.65 2.13 8.63
C GLN A 184 -18.19 1.36 7.38
N ALA A 185 -17.33 1.96 6.54
CA ALA A 185 -16.73 1.30 5.41
C ALA A 185 -15.90 0.08 5.83
N PHE A 186 -15.12 0.18 6.90
CA PHE A 186 -14.40 -0.96 7.49
C PHE A 186 -15.36 -2.03 8.00
N LYS A 187 -16.46 -1.66 8.70
CA LYS A 187 -17.49 -2.63 9.12
C LYS A 187 -18.11 -3.36 7.94
N LYS A 188 -18.39 -2.65 6.84
CA LYS A 188 -18.93 -3.26 5.62
C LYS A 188 -17.94 -4.26 5.02
N SER A 189 -16.65 -3.85 4.92
CA SER A 189 -15.57 -4.73 4.44
C SER A 189 -15.41 -5.97 5.34
N GLY A 190 -15.42 -5.80 6.68
CA GLY A 190 -15.33 -6.91 7.61
C GLY A 190 -16.44 -7.94 7.46
N ARG A 191 -17.69 -7.49 7.29
CA ARG A 191 -18.84 -8.38 7.01
C ARG A 191 -18.70 -9.13 5.69
N GLN A 192 -18.20 -8.45 4.66
CA GLN A 192 -18.08 -9.02 3.31
C GLN A 192 -16.96 -10.06 3.21
N TYR A 193 -15.82 -9.84 3.89
CA TYR A 193 -14.62 -10.67 3.76
C TYR A 193 -14.30 -11.54 4.97
N GLY A 194 -15.08 -11.44 6.05
CA GLY A 194 -14.97 -12.36 7.18
C GLY A 194 -13.90 -11.96 8.21
N PHE A 195 -13.76 -10.68 8.54
CA PHE A 195 -12.97 -10.23 9.68
C PHE A 195 -13.79 -9.35 10.64
N LYS A 196 -13.44 -9.42 11.92
CA LYS A 196 -14.14 -8.69 12.99
C LYS A 196 -13.74 -7.21 12.95
N VAL A 197 -14.73 -6.32 13.14
CA VAL A 197 -14.49 -4.88 13.24
C VAL A 197 -15.21 -4.32 14.45
N THR A 198 -14.44 -3.72 15.34
CA THR A 198 -14.93 -3.01 16.53
C THR A 198 -14.62 -1.53 16.38
N VAL A 199 -15.64 -0.69 16.50
CA VAL A 199 -15.49 0.76 16.40
C VAL A 199 -15.81 1.39 17.73
N TRP A 200 -14.90 2.21 18.23
CA TRP A 200 -15.10 3.01 19.43
C TRP A 200 -15.58 4.40 19.03
N ASN A 201 -16.54 4.88 19.77
CA ASN A 201 -16.99 6.26 19.72
C ASN A 201 -16.16 7.14 20.67
N GLU A 202 -16.39 8.43 20.64
CA GLU A 202 -15.67 9.42 21.45
C GLU A 202 -15.71 9.08 22.95
N ALA A 203 -16.86 8.67 23.49
CA ALA A 203 -16.98 8.33 24.91
C ALA A 203 -16.02 7.18 25.31
N ARG A 204 -15.87 6.17 24.43
CA ARG A 204 -14.93 5.07 24.68
C ARG A 204 -13.49 5.53 24.51
N ILE A 205 -13.19 6.35 23.49
CA ILE A 205 -11.86 6.95 23.25
C ILE A 205 -11.42 7.76 24.47
N ARG A 206 -12.33 8.56 25.02
CA ARG A 206 -12.11 9.36 26.25
C ARG A 206 -11.85 8.48 27.47
N LYS A 207 -12.61 7.40 27.64
CA LYS A 207 -12.42 6.42 28.72
C LYS A 207 -11.06 5.70 28.64
N GLU A 208 -10.57 5.45 27.44
CA GLU A 208 -9.25 4.83 27.21
C GLU A 208 -8.08 5.86 27.30
N GLY A 209 -8.38 7.14 27.52
CA GLY A 209 -7.38 8.18 27.70
C GLY A 209 -6.60 8.55 26.44
N MET A 210 -7.18 8.36 25.23
CA MET A 210 -6.51 8.67 23.97
C MET A 210 -6.44 10.18 23.73
N GLY A 211 -5.58 10.86 24.48
CA GLY A 211 -5.50 12.31 24.49
C GLY A 211 -4.94 12.90 23.20
N GLY A 212 -4.08 12.20 22.48
CA GLY A 212 -3.61 12.63 21.16
C GLY A 212 -4.74 12.72 20.16
N LEU A 213 -5.56 11.66 20.07
CA LEU A 213 -6.73 11.61 19.16
C LEU A 213 -7.79 12.66 19.56
N LEU A 214 -8.03 12.85 20.86
CA LEU A 214 -9.01 13.82 21.36
C LEU A 214 -8.55 15.25 21.12
N ALA A 215 -7.27 15.57 21.32
CA ALA A 215 -6.73 16.91 21.11
C ALA A 215 -6.83 17.32 19.63
N VAL A 216 -6.43 16.45 18.71
CA VAL A 216 -6.54 16.73 17.26
C VAL A 216 -8.00 16.96 16.86
N ASN A 217 -8.94 16.25 17.48
CA ASN A 217 -10.37 16.39 17.18
C ASN A 217 -11.01 17.67 17.72
N GLN A 218 -10.42 18.38 18.69
CA GLN A 218 -11.05 19.51 19.39
C GLN A 218 -11.61 20.59 18.46
N GLY A 219 -10.93 20.87 17.34
CA GLY A 219 -11.43 21.85 16.36
C GLY A 219 -12.54 21.34 15.45
N SER A 220 -12.87 20.04 15.50
CA SER A 220 -13.87 19.43 14.62
C SER A 220 -15.25 19.37 15.28
N VAL A 221 -16.28 19.62 14.47
CA VAL A 221 -17.68 19.36 14.86
C VAL A 221 -18.08 17.89 14.67
N ARG A 222 -17.20 17.05 14.10
CA ARG A 222 -17.43 15.64 13.86
C ARG A 222 -16.66 14.80 14.87
N PRO A 223 -17.29 13.80 15.52
CA PRO A 223 -16.60 13.01 16.52
C PRO A 223 -15.55 12.10 15.91
N PRO A 224 -14.47 11.80 16.66
CA PRO A 224 -13.44 10.85 16.23
C PRO A 224 -13.94 9.42 16.34
N THR A 225 -13.23 8.50 15.69
CA THR A 225 -13.42 7.07 15.87
C THR A 225 -12.07 6.38 16.08
N PHE A 226 -12.09 5.28 16.84
CA PHE A 226 -10.96 4.35 16.91
C PHE A 226 -11.44 2.98 16.46
N THR A 227 -10.91 2.49 15.35
CA THR A 227 -11.34 1.21 14.77
C THR A 227 -10.30 0.13 15.00
N VAL A 228 -10.74 -1.01 15.54
CA VAL A 228 -9.96 -2.24 15.68
C VAL A 228 -10.53 -3.27 14.72
N MET A 229 -9.72 -3.74 13.78
CA MET A 229 -10.04 -4.81 12.85
C MET A 229 -9.20 -6.04 13.20
N GLU A 230 -9.79 -7.23 13.23
CA GLU A 230 -9.11 -8.46 13.58
C GLU A 230 -9.47 -9.58 12.62
N TYR A 231 -8.46 -10.15 11.97
CA TYR A 231 -8.54 -11.36 11.17
C TYR A 231 -7.67 -12.44 11.81
N LYS A 232 -8.25 -13.57 12.12
CA LYS A 232 -7.53 -14.74 12.65
C LYS A 232 -7.98 -15.97 11.88
N HIS A 233 -7.09 -16.49 11.04
CA HIS A 233 -7.35 -17.74 10.32
C HIS A 233 -7.26 -18.93 11.28
N GLN A 234 -8.09 -19.97 11.06
CA GLN A 234 -8.06 -21.17 11.91
C GLN A 234 -6.69 -21.87 11.97
N ASN A 235 -5.92 -21.81 10.88
CA ASN A 235 -4.57 -22.37 10.78
C ASN A 235 -3.48 -21.30 11.00
N ALA A 236 -3.80 -20.17 11.62
CA ALA A 236 -2.79 -19.19 11.98
C ALA A 236 -1.81 -19.81 12.99
N PRO A 237 -0.49 -19.55 12.87
CA PRO A 237 0.47 -19.99 13.86
C PRO A 237 0.05 -19.53 15.25
N VAL A 238 0.26 -20.39 16.24
CA VAL A 238 0.08 -20.02 17.65
C VAL A 238 1.14 -18.97 17.99
N GLY A 239 0.70 -17.82 18.50
CA GLY A 239 1.61 -16.73 18.86
C GLY A 239 0.98 -15.34 18.70
N SER A 240 1.86 -14.36 18.75
CA SER A 240 1.51 -12.94 18.70
C SER A 240 1.12 -12.50 17.29
N PRO A 241 0.09 -11.65 17.13
CA PRO A 241 -0.33 -11.14 15.83
C PRO A 241 0.72 -10.21 15.21
N VAL A 242 0.59 -10.00 13.90
CA VAL A 242 1.10 -8.80 13.25
C VAL A 242 0.06 -7.70 13.41
N VAL A 243 0.49 -6.53 13.90
CA VAL A 243 -0.41 -5.38 14.05
C VAL A 243 -0.06 -4.34 12.98
N LEU A 244 -1.10 -3.85 12.30
CA LEU A 244 -1.02 -2.76 11.33
C LEU A 244 -1.64 -1.51 11.96
N VAL A 245 -1.01 -0.37 11.83
CA VAL A 245 -1.56 0.90 12.31
C VAL A 245 -1.67 1.87 11.13
N GLY A 246 -2.81 2.51 10.93
CA GLY A 246 -3.02 3.42 9.81
C GLY A 246 -3.46 4.80 10.26
N LYS A 247 -2.72 5.86 9.87
CA LYS A 247 -3.13 7.25 10.09
C LYS A 247 -4.46 7.52 9.39
N GLY A 248 -5.44 8.01 10.16
CA GLY A 248 -6.82 8.24 9.70
C GLY A 248 -7.27 9.70 9.78
N VAL A 249 -6.42 10.67 9.43
CA VAL A 249 -6.83 12.07 9.35
C VAL A 249 -7.62 12.29 8.06
N VAL A 250 -8.95 12.21 8.14
CA VAL A 250 -9.84 12.20 6.96
C VAL A 250 -9.84 13.52 6.20
N TYR A 251 -9.42 14.60 6.82
CA TYR A 251 -9.08 15.88 6.21
C TYR A 251 -8.17 16.68 7.12
N ASP A 252 -7.04 17.13 6.59
CA ASP A 252 -6.08 17.92 7.35
C ASP A 252 -6.01 19.37 6.84
N THR A 253 -6.44 20.33 7.67
CA THR A 253 -6.27 21.74 7.38
C THR A 253 -4.98 22.31 7.95
N GLY A 254 -4.25 21.53 8.77
CA GLY A 254 -3.17 21.99 9.63
C GLY A 254 -3.65 22.51 11.00
N GLY A 255 -4.96 22.53 11.25
CA GLY A 255 -5.52 23.11 12.46
C GLY A 255 -5.27 24.62 12.50
N LEU A 256 -4.88 25.18 13.65
CA LEU A 256 -4.49 26.60 13.77
C LEU A 256 -3.18 26.93 13.02
N SER A 257 -2.29 25.96 12.80
CA SER A 257 -1.13 26.09 11.92
C SER A 257 -1.55 25.86 10.45
N LEU A 258 -2.44 26.70 9.96
CA LEU A 258 -3.23 26.55 8.75
C LEU A 258 -2.37 26.37 7.49
N LYS A 259 -2.64 25.32 6.72
CA LYS A 259 -2.00 25.06 5.41
C LYS A 259 -2.47 26.06 4.34
N PRO A 260 -1.60 26.43 3.37
CA PRO A 260 -2.06 27.13 2.17
C PRO A 260 -3.02 26.25 1.36
N THR A 261 -4.07 26.85 0.77
CA THR A 261 -5.07 26.07 0.02
C THR A 261 -4.53 25.49 -1.27
N PRO A 262 -3.94 26.29 -2.21
CA PRO A 262 -3.45 25.73 -3.48
C PRO A 262 -2.22 24.85 -3.29
N GLY A 263 -2.31 23.60 -3.81
CA GLY A 263 -1.18 22.66 -3.83
C GLY A 263 -0.82 22.06 -2.47
N SER A 264 -1.69 22.25 -1.46
CA SER A 264 -1.53 21.63 -0.13
C SER A 264 -2.90 21.22 0.41
N MET A 265 -3.66 22.10 1.08
CA MET A 265 -4.93 21.77 1.72
C MET A 265 -5.97 21.16 0.77
N ASP A 266 -6.01 21.59 -0.47
CA ASP A 266 -6.95 21.10 -1.50
C ASP A 266 -6.81 19.60 -1.83
N THR A 267 -5.68 18.98 -1.44
CA THR A 267 -5.44 17.54 -1.61
C THR A 267 -5.55 16.74 -0.32
N MET A 268 -5.72 17.38 0.85
CA MET A 268 -5.61 16.77 2.17
C MET A 268 -6.73 15.80 2.56
N LYS A 269 -7.67 15.52 1.68
CA LYS A 269 -8.52 14.31 1.78
C LYS A 269 -7.71 13.02 1.73
N CYS A 270 -6.47 13.08 1.24
CA CYS A 270 -5.58 11.92 1.15
C CYS A 270 -4.87 11.58 2.47
N ASP A 271 -5.03 12.40 3.51
CA ASP A 271 -4.27 12.25 4.75
C ASP A 271 -4.73 11.09 5.65
N MET A 272 -5.63 10.29 5.12
CA MET A 272 -6.08 9.01 5.66
C MET A 272 -5.66 7.81 4.79
N ALA A 273 -4.69 7.99 3.89
CA ALA A 273 -4.25 6.91 3.00
C ALA A 273 -3.62 5.75 3.77
N GLY A 274 -2.98 6.01 4.92
CA GLY A 274 -2.52 4.96 5.83
C GLY A 274 -3.65 4.08 6.35
N ALA A 275 -4.73 4.69 6.84
CA ALA A 275 -5.94 3.99 7.28
C ALA A 275 -6.60 3.19 6.15
N ALA A 276 -6.69 3.79 4.96
CA ALA A 276 -7.23 3.12 3.77
C ALA A 276 -6.39 1.91 3.36
N ALA A 277 -5.06 2.04 3.39
CA ALA A 277 -4.15 0.95 3.06
C ALA A 277 -4.29 -0.22 4.03
N VAL A 278 -4.22 0.02 5.36
CA VAL A 278 -4.33 -1.09 6.34
C VAL A 278 -5.71 -1.75 6.31
N GLY A 279 -6.80 -0.97 6.13
CA GLY A 279 -8.15 -1.52 5.97
C GLY A 279 -8.31 -2.39 4.73
N ALA A 280 -7.70 -1.98 3.60
CA ALA A 280 -7.68 -2.74 2.37
C ALA A 280 -6.77 -3.98 2.45
N VAL A 281 -5.67 -3.91 3.19
CA VAL A 281 -4.84 -5.11 3.49
C VAL A 281 -5.64 -6.14 4.26
N MET A 282 -6.43 -5.74 5.27
CA MET A 282 -7.33 -6.65 5.99
C MET A 282 -8.30 -7.36 5.03
N GLN A 283 -8.86 -6.64 4.05
CA GLN A 283 -9.68 -7.21 2.99
C GLN A 283 -8.90 -8.25 2.17
N ALA A 284 -7.69 -7.90 1.67
CA ALA A 284 -6.89 -8.79 0.84
C ALA A 284 -6.46 -10.06 1.57
N VAL A 285 -6.03 -9.93 2.83
CA VAL A 285 -5.60 -11.05 3.69
C VAL A 285 -6.76 -12.00 3.95
N ALA A 286 -7.95 -11.47 4.26
CA ALA A 286 -9.14 -12.26 4.54
C ALA A 286 -9.71 -12.92 3.27
N ALA A 287 -9.78 -12.18 2.15
CA ALA A 287 -10.26 -12.72 0.87
C ALA A 287 -9.40 -13.88 0.34
N ASN A 288 -8.09 -13.80 0.55
CA ASN A 288 -7.14 -14.84 0.15
C ASN A 288 -6.86 -15.87 1.27
N GLN A 289 -7.56 -15.77 2.39
CA GLN A 289 -7.49 -16.72 3.51
C GLN A 289 -6.05 -17.00 3.97
N LEU A 290 -5.22 -15.96 4.09
CA LEU A 290 -3.85 -16.14 4.55
C LEU A 290 -3.85 -16.73 5.97
N PRO A 291 -3.06 -17.80 6.26
CA PRO A 291 -3.03 -18.44 7.56
C PRO A 291 -2.25 -17.60 8.58
N LEU A 292 -2.79 -16.44 8.94
CA LEU A 292 -2.20 -15.45 9.82
C LEU A 292 -3.21 -14.96 10.86
N HIS A 293 -2.68 -14.38 11.94
CA HIS A 293 -3.42 -13.51 12.85
C HIS A 293 -2.95 -12.07 12.61
N VAL A 294 -3.84 -11.23 12.10
CA VAL A 294 -3.55 -9.82 11.80
C VAL A 294 -4.56 -8.94 12.50
N VAL A 295 -4.08 -7.89 13.16
CA VAL A 295 -4.89 -6.85 13.76
C VAL A 295 -4.58 -5.53 13.07
N ALA A 296 -5.59 -4.71 12.78
CA ALA A 296 -5.37 -3.37 12.28
C ALA A 296 -6.04 -2.33 13.18
N LEU A 297 -5.33 -1.25 13.47
CA LEU A 297 -5.75 -0.16 14.35
C LEU A 297 -5.80 1.13 13.54
N VAL A 298 -6.93 1.84 13.61
CA VAL A 298 -7.13 3.10 12.90
C VAL A 298 -7.70 4.15 13.83
N PRO A 299 -6.88 5.09 14.34
CA PRO A 299 -7.34 6.34 14.92
C PRO A 299 -7.81 7.25 13.78
N ALA A 300 -9.07 7.71 13.80
CA ALA A 300 -9.61 8.54 12.73
C ALA A 300 -10.30 9.79 13.27
N THR A 301 -9.94 10.93 12.65
CA THR A 301 -10.48 12.28 12.93
C THR A 301 -10.20 13.17 11.74
N ASP A 302 -10.70 14.41 11.74
CA ASP A 302 -10.16 15.50 10.92
C ASP A 302 -9.43 16.52 11.84
N ASN A 303 -8.51 17.26 11.25
CA ASN A 303 -7.77 18.35 11.90
C ASN A 303 -8.29 19.68 11.37
N ARG A 304 -8.98 20.43 12.24
CA ARG A 304 -9.71 21.65 11.86
C ARG A 304 -9.36 22.85 12.74
N PRO A 305 -9.33 24.07 12.19
CA PRO A 305 -9.46 25.27 12.99
C PRO A 305 -10.90 25.35 13.54
N GLY A 306 -11.05 25.72 14.80
CA GLY A 306 -12.35 25.85 15.45
C GLY A 306 -12.21 26.62 16.76
N GLY A 307 -13.34 26.94 17.40
CA GLY A 307 -13.34 27.70 18.67
C GLY A 307 -12.59 26.98 19.79
N ASP A 308 -12.67 25.65 19.81
CA ASP A 308 -12.03 24.81 20.83
C ASP A 308 -10.79 24.07 20.29
N ALA A 309 -10.28 24.44 19.10
CA ALA A 309 -9.11 23.79 18.53
C ALA A 309 -7.89 23.91 19.43
N TYR A 310 -7.14 22.81 19.58
CA TYR A 310 -5.87 22.84 20.27
C TYR A 310 -4.87 23.80 19.58
N ALA A 311 -4.01 24.41 20.36
CA ALA A 311 -3.17 25.52 19.92
C ALA A 311 -1.67 25.21 20.09
N PRO A 312 -0.78 25.84 19.29
CA PRO A 312 0.64 25.87 19.61
C PRO A 312 0.89 26.46 21.01
N GLY A 313 1.63 25.73 21.84
CA GLY A 313 1.86 26.00 23.24
C GLY A 313 1.04 25.16 24.22
N ASP A 314 0.03 24.42 23.71
CA ASP A 314 -0.71 23.46 24.54
C ASP A 314 0.16 22.26 24.92
N VAL A 315 -0.13 21.67 26.09
CA VAL A 315 0.43 20.42 26.53
C VAL A 315 -0.66 19.37 26.59
N ILE A 316 -0.56 18.36 25.75
CA ILE A 316 -1.50 17.23 25.69
C ILE A 316 -0.93 16.00 26.39
N ARG A 317 -1.79 15.08 26.80
CA ARG A 317 -1.38 13.83 27.44
C ARG A 317 -1.81 12.63 26.59
N ILE A 318 -0.83 11.86 26.13
CA ILE A 318 -1.05 10.60 25.39
C ILE A 318 -1.57 9.50 26.32
N SER A 319 -2.16 8.47 25.80
CA SER A 319 -2.80 7.39 26.54
C SER A 319 -1.86 6.58 27.47
N ASP A 320 -0.54 6.65 27.28
CA ASP A 320 0.45 6.07 28.19
C ASP A 320 0.84 6.97 29.37
N GLY A 321 0.33 8.21 29.38
CA GLY A 321 0.64 9.24 30.38
C GLY A 321 1.68 10.25 29.92
N THR A 322 2.42 10.01 28.84
CA THR A 322 3.42 10.93 28.27
C THR A 322 2.77 12.27 27.93
N THR A 323 3.43 13.35 28.34
CA THR A 323 3.03 14.73 28.02
C THR A 323 3.75 15.21 26.77
N VAL A 324 3.02 15.92 25.90
CA VAL A 324 3.55 16.43 24.63
C VAL A 324 3.23 17.91 24.48
N GLU A 325 4.26 18.74 24.37
CA GLU A 325 4.13 20.15 23.98
C GLU A 325 3.84 20.23 22.49
N VAL A 326 2.72 20.84 22.15
CA VAL A 326 2.31 21.08 20.76
C VAL A 326 2.93 22.41 20.31
N LEU A 327 3.86 22.36 19.36
CA LEU A 327 4.44 23.57 18.76
C LEU A 327 3.96 23.80 17.31
N ASN A 328 3.30 22.78 16.72
CA ASN A 328 2.69 22.90 15.41
C ASN A 328 1.49 21.96 15.32
N THR A 329 0.30 22.51 15.11
CA THR A 329 -0.92 21.72 14.99
C THR A 329 -1.04 20.98 13.65
N ASP A 330 -0.16 21.26 12.67
CA ASP A 330 0.01 20.52 11.42
C ASP A 330 0.92 19.26 11.57
N ALA A 331 1.30 18.94 12.80
CA ALA A 331 1.99 17.70 13.16
C ALA A 331 1.06 16.79 14.02
N GLU A 332 -0.18 16.66 13.60
CA GLU A 332 -1.31 15.99 14.26
C GLU A 332 -1.26 14.46 14.08
N GLY A 333 -0.80 13.99 12.92
CA GLY A 333 -0.81 12.57 12.57
C GLY A 333 -0.02 11.73 13.57
N ARG A 334 1.15 12.22 14.01
CA ARG A 334 1.96 11.52 15.02
C ARG A 334 1.28 11.47 16.38
N LEU A 335 0.44 12.45 16.74
CA LEU A 335 -0.29 12.47 18.00
C LEU A 335 -1.35 11.38 18.06
N ILE A 336 -2.14 11.24 17.00
CA ILE A 336 -3.14 10.17 16.92
C ILE A 336 -2.50 8.78 16.81
N LEU A 337 -1.35 8.67 16.11
CA LEU A 337 -0.60 7.42 16.00
C LEU A 337 0.02 7.00 17.33
N ALA A 338 0.47 7.93 18.16
CA ALA A 338 1.02 7.65 19.49
C ALA A 338 0.01 6.86 20.36
N ASP A 339 -1.25 7.28 20.41
CA ASP A 339 -2.30 6.54 21.12
C ASP A 339 -2.51 5.12 20.54
N ALA A 340 -2.49 5.01 19.22
CA ALA A 340 -2.69 3.72 18.55
C ALA A 340 -1.52 2.76 18.76
N LEU A 341 -0.28 3.26 18.72
CA LEU A 341 0.94 2.49 18.98
C LEU A 341 0.99 2.03 20.44
N HIS A 342 0.67 2.93 21.40
CA HIS A 342 0.54 2.52 22.78
C HIS A 342 -0.53 1.42 22.95
N TYR A 343 -1.70 1.59 22.33
CA TYR A 343 -2.76 0.59 22.41
C TYR A 343 -2.35 -0.76 21.79
N ALA A 344 -1.49 -0.76 20.77
CA ALA A 344 -1.00 -1.97 20.11
C ALA A 344 -0.29 -2.94 21.08
N LYS A 345 0.34 -2.44 22.16
CA LYS A 345 0.99 -3.24 23.21
C LYS A 345 0.08 -4.30 23.80
N ARG A 346 -1.23 -4.04 23.88
CA ARG A 346 -2.24 -4.97 24.43
C ARG A 346 -2.34 -6.28 23.66
N PHE A 347 -1.95 -6.29 22.40
CA PHE A 347 -1.95 -7.49 21.54
C PHE A 347 -0.66 -8.30 21.66
N LYS A 348 0.36 -7.79 22.38
CA LYS A 348 1.70 -8.39 22.45
C LYS A 348 2.21 -8.75 21.04
N PRO A 349 2.33 -7.78 20.14
CA PRO A 349 2.53 -8.03 18.72
C PRO A 349 3.89 -8.66 18.44
N SER A 350 3.97 -9.54 17.45
CA SER A 350 5.25 -10.02 16.91
C SER A 350 5.95 -9.00 16.02
N LEU A 351 5.18 -8.05 15.49
CA LEU A 351 5.62 -6.93 14.66
C LEU A 351 4.48 -5.92 14.58
N VAL A 352 4.81 -4.64 14.65
CA VAL A 352 3.89 -3.56 14.30
C VAL A 352 4.41 -2.83 13.07
N LEU A 353 3.54 -2.61 12.08
CA LEU A 353 3.82 -1.78 10.91
C LEU A 353 2.83 -0.62 10.92
N ASP A 354 3.31 0.62 10.97
CA ASP A 354 2.43 1.76 10.79
C ASP A 354 2.65 2.46 9.45
N LEU A 355 1.57 2.92 8.86
CA LEU A 355 1.53 3.64 7.60
C LEU A 355 0.87 4.99 7.79
N ALA A 356 1.57 6.04 7.36
CA ALA A 356 1.05 7.40 7.47
C ALA A 356 1.53 8.28 6.32
N THR A 357 0.65 9.14 5.83
CA THR A 357 1.00 10.34 5.07
C THR A 357 1.48 11.38 6.09
N LEU A 358 2.73 11.21 6.56
CA LEU A 358 3.13 11.87 7.79
C LEU A 358 3.88 13.17 7.58
N THR A 359 4.85 13.21 6.64
CA THR A 359 5.72 14.38 6.56
C THR A 359 5.94 14.89 5.14
N GLY A 360 5.95 16.22 5.01
CA GLY A 360 6.46 16.86 3.80
C GLY A 360 7.95 16.56 3.55
N SER A 361 8.72 16.28 4.62
CA SER A 361 10.13 15.91 4.52
C SER A 361 10.35 14.60 3.77
N ALA A 362 9.47 13.61 3.93
CA ALA A 362 9.50 12.37 3.14
C ALA A 362 9.26 12.65 1.65
N VAL A 363 8.31 13.55 1.34
CA VAL A 363 8.04 13.98 -0.05
C VAL A 363 9.25 14.71 -0.63
N MET A 364 9.87 15.59 0.13
CA MET A 364 11.08 16.32 -0.33
C MET A 364 12.28 15.40 -0.58
N ALA A 365 12.43 14.35 0.26
CA ALA A 365 13.56 13.42 0.15
C ALA A 365 13.42 12.43 -1.00
N LEU A 366 12.26 11.84 -1.21
CA LEU A 366 12.07 10.70 -2.11
C LEU A 366 11.00 10.93 -3.20
N GLY A 367 10.27 12.03 -3.14
CA GLY A 367 9.15 12.30 -4.04
C GLY A 367 8.12 11.17 -3.99
N SER A 368 7.56 10.84 -5.15
CA SER A 368 6.59 9.74 -5.30
C SER A 368 7.22 8.39 -5.64
N GLN A 369 8.55 8.28 -5.59
CA GLN A 369 9.28 7.10 -6.09
C GLN A 369 9.69 6.12 -5.00
N GLY A 370 9.64 6.52 -3.74
CA GLY A 370 10.03 5.70 -2.62
C GLY A 370 9.33 6.11 -1.33
N THR A 371 9.33 5.21 -0.37
CA THR A 371 8.77 5.38 0.97
C THR A 371 9.89 5.30 1.98
N PRO A 372 10.17 6.33 2.78
CA PRO A 372 11.06 6.17 3.93
C PRO A 372 10.53 5.11 4.88
N CYS A 373 11.41 4.22 5.34
CA CYS A 373 11.09 3.27 6.40
C CYS A 373 12.10 3.38 7.55
N MET A 374 11.59 3.42 8.77
CA MET A 374 12.36 3.57 10.00
C MET A 374 11.76 2.66 11.08
N GLY A 375 12.58 2.10 11.94
CA GLY A 375 12.01 1.25 12.99
C GLY A 375 13.05 0.50 13.82
N THR A 376 12.53 -0.26 14.78
CA THR A 376 13.27 -1.05 15.75
C THR A 376 13.23 -2.56 15.45
N ALA A 377 12.58 -2.97 14.35
CA ALA A 377 12.55 -4.36 13.92
C ALA A 377 13.96 -4.85 13.52
N ASP A 378 14.20 -6.14 13.64
CA ASP A 378 15.49 -6.74 13.28
C ASP A 378 15.76 -6.63 11.75
N THR A 379 17.03 -6.79 11.39
CA THR A 379 17.49 -6.68 10.00
C THR A 379 16.83 -7.68 9.06
N GLY A 380 16.43 -8.86 9.55
CA GLY A 380 15.74 -9.87 8.75
C GLY A 380 14.32 -9.43 8.37
N LEU A 381 13.59 -8.85 9.32
CA LEU A 381 12.25 -8.27 9.06
C LEU A 381 12.32 -7.07 8.11
N ILE A 382 13.30 -6.17 8.33
CA ILE A 382 13.51 -5.03 7.42
C ILE A 382 13.85 -5.53 6.01
N SER A 383 14.77 -6.49 5.86
CA SER A 383 15.12 -7.05 4.55
C SER A 383 13.93 -7.69 3.83
N ALA A 384 13.07 -8.41 4.57
CA ALA A 384 11.85 -8.99 4.00
C ALA A 384 10.84 -7.93 3.54
N LEU A 385 10.73 -6.80 4.24
CA LEU A 385 9.92 -5.67 3.83
C LEU A 385 10.49 -4.99 2.57
N LEU A 386 11.81 -4.78 2.52
CA LEU A 386 12.48 -4.20 1.35
C LEU A 386 12.27 -5.08 0.10
N GLU A 387 12.39 -6.40 0.25
CA GLU A 387 12.15 -7.36 -0.84
C GLU A 387 10.70 -7.30 -1.33
N ALA A 388 9.72 -7.27 -0.43
CA ALA A 388 8.32 -7.08 -0.78
C ALA A 388 8.08 -5.76 -1.51
N GLY A 389 8.78 -4.69 -1.10
CA GLY A 389 8.76 -3.39 -1.76
C GLY A 389 9.33 -3.42 -3.17
N MET A 390 10.41 -4.14 -3.41
CA MET A 390 11.01 -4.33 -4.73
C MET A 390 10.08 -5.16 -5.62
N ALA A 391 9.56 -6.27 -5.13
CA ALA A 391 8.67 -7.16 -5.88
C ALA A 391 7.38 -6.47 -6.34
N THR A 392 6.84 -5.55 -5.54
CA THR A 392 5.63 -4.79 -5.86
C THR A 392 5.90 -3.43 -6.51
N TYR A 393 7.16 -3.02 -6.61
CA TYR A 393 7.59 -1.68 -7.01
C TYR A 393 7.03 -0.56 -6.11
N GLU A 394 6.67 -0.90 -4.87
CA GLU A 394 6.34 0.03 -3.78
C GLU A 394 7.57 0.15 -2.85
N ARG A 395 8.64 0.74 -3.41
CA ARG A 395 9.99 0.68 -2.88
C ARG A 395 10.16 1.39 -1.56
N LEU A 396 10.88 0.76 -0.64
CA LEU A 396 11.22 1.30 0.66
C LEU A 396 12.68 1.77 0.70
N VAL A 397 12.94 2.82 1.47
CA VAL A 397 14.29 3.37 1.70
C VAL A 397 14.52 3.50 3.20
N PRO A 398 15.39 2.66 3.79
CA PRO A 398 15.71 2.75 5.20
C PRO A 398 16.37 4.08 5.54
N LEU A 399 15.89 4.76 6.59
CA LEU A 399 16.53 5.91 7.19
C LEU A 399 16.91 5.59 8.64
N PRO A 400 17.99 6.20 9.18
CA PRO A 400 18.46 5.91 10.54
C PRO A 400 17.53 6.47 11.60
N LEU A 401 17.48 5.80 12.78
CA LEU A 401 16.82 6.28 14.00
C LEU A 401 17.85 6.46 15.12
N TRP A 402 18.93 7.24 14.87
CA TRP A 402 19.96 7.48 15.86
C TRP A 402 19.44 8.29 17.05
N ASP A 403 20.06 8.12 18.20
CA ASP A 403 19.60 8.74 19.45
C ASP A 403 19.66 10.26 19.42
N GLU A 404 20.57 10.84 18.68
CA GLU A 404 20.72 12.30 18.49
C GLU A 404 19.46 12.95 17.93
N TYR A 405 18.67 12.23 17.12
CA TYR A 405 17.38 12.74 16.65
C TYR A 405 16.32 12.81 17.76
N GLY A 406 16.50 12.04 18.86
CA GLY A 406 15.69 12.13 20.05
C GLY A 406 15.88 13.46 20.79
N ASP A 407 17.10 14.00 20.79
CA ASP A 407 17.39 15.29 21.42
C ASP A 407 16.64 16.44 20.75
N MET A 408 16.37 16.33 19.46
CA MET A 408 15.64 17.35 18.69
C MET A 408 14.16 17.49 19.08
N ILE A 409 13.59 16.49 19.74
CA ILE A 409 12.19 16.50 20.20
C ILE A 409 12.05 16.67 21.71
N ARG A 410 13.15 16.97 22.43
CA ARG A 410 13.11 17.34 23.86
C ARG A 410 12.60 18.76 24.05
N THR A 411 11.95 19.00 25.16
CA THR A 411 11.45 20.32 25.57
C THR A 411 11.56 20.47 27.08
N PRO A 412 11.72 21.68 27.62
CA PRO A 412 11.68 21.91 29.08
C PRO A 412 10.25 21.96 29.67
N VAL A 413 9.22 21.90 28.79
CA VAL A 413 7.80 22.14 29.19
C VAL A 413 7.07 20.83 29.43
N ALA A 414 7.40 19.77 28.65
CA ALA A 414 6.75 18.47 28.68
C ALA A 414 7.78 17.35 28.48
N ASP A 415 7.36 16.10 28.47
CA ASP A 415 8.27 14.98 28.20
C ASP A 415 8.82 15.04 26.77
N LEU A 416 7.98 15.41 25.80
CA LEU A 416 8.31 15.57 24.38
C LEU A 416 7.68 16.82 23.81
N LYS A 417 8.19 17.29 22.65
CA LYS A 417 7.47 18.20 21.74
C LYS A 417 7.13 17.52 20.43
N ASN A 418 6.07 17.96 19.77
CA ASN A 418 5.56 17.28 18.58
C ASN A 418 6.33 17.56 17.28
N ILE A 419 7.35 18.43 17.29
CA ILE A 419 8.21 18.71 16.11
C ILE A 419 9.69 18.75 16.50
N GLY A 420 10.57 18.31 15.58
CA GLY A 420 12.03 18.36 15.74
C GLY A 420 12.73 19.52 15.01
N GLY A 421 11.97 20.44 14.41
CA GLY A 421 12.54 21.51 13.59
C GLY A 421 12.45 21.24 12.09
N ARG A 422 13.24 21.98 11.28
CA ARG A 422 13.21 21.88 9.80
C ARG A 422 14.01 20.69 9.28
N GLU A 423 15.08 20.32 9.97
CA GLU A 423 16.01 19.25 9.56
C GLU A 423 15.49 17.89 9.94
N ALA A 424 15.81 16.86 9.16
CA ALA A 424 15.49 15.45 9.41
C ALA A 424 14.02 15.18 9.78
N GLY A 425 13.07 15.95 9.25
CA GLY A 425 11.67 15.95 9.71
C GLY A 425 10.97 14.59 9.64
N ALA A 426 11.30 13.73 8.66
CA ALA A 426 10.78 12.37 8.61
C ALA A 426 11.35 11.50 9.74
N ILE A 427 12.64 11.66 10.04
CA ILE A 427 13.34 10.89 11.09
C ILE A 427 12.87 11.33 12.48
N THR A 428 12.77 12.63 12.73
CA THR A 428 12.29 13.16 14.03
C THR A 428 10.82 12.80 14.28
N ALA A 429 10.00 12.71 13.21
CA ALA A 429 8.64 12.19 13.30
C ALA A 429 8.61 10.72 13.71
N ALA A 430 9.44 9.89 13.07
CA ALA A 430 9.57 8.49 13.44
C ALA A 430 10.16 8.32 14.87
N LYS A 431 11.12 9.16 15.26
CA LYS A 431 11.69 9.17 16.61
C LYS A 431 10.65 9.51 17.69
N PHE A 432 9.71 10.40 17.36
CA PHE A 432 8.55 10.67 18.21
C PHE A 432 7.65 9.42 18.35
N LEU A 433 7.38 8.70 17.25
CA LEU A 433 6.56 7.48 17.28
C LEU A 433 7.25 6.32 18.03
N GLU A 434 8.58 6.19 17.88
CA GLU A 434 9.38 5.18 18.56
C GLU A 434 9.17 5.20 20.08
N HIS A 435 9.01 6.37 20.68
CA HIS A 435 8.79 6.54 22.13
C HIS A 435 7.58 5.73 22.64
N PHE A 436 6.58 5.50 21.82
CA PHE A 436 5.36 4.78 22.19
C PHE A 436 5.41 3.27 21.87
N THR A 437 6.57 2.77 21.45
CA THR A 437 6.79 1.35 21.06
C THR A 437 7.77 0.67 22.03
N ASP A 438 7.49 -0.61 22.36
CA ASP A 438 8.37 -1.50 23.14
C ASP A 438 8.41 -2.91 22.53
N TYR A 439 8.13 -3.00 21.24
CA TYR A 439 8.01 -4.19 20.42
C TYR A 439 8.69 -3.95 19.07
N PRO A 440 8.98 -5.02 18.26
CA PRO A 440 9.48 -4.83 16.90
C PRO A 440 8.51 -3.98 16.07
N TRP A 441 9.01 -2.85 15.55
CA TRP A 441 8.18 -1.85 14.90
C TRP A 441 8.87 -1.28 13.66
N VAL A 442 8.06 -0.93 12.63
CA VAL A 442 8.51 -0.19 11.45
C VAL A 442 7.45 0.84 11.06
N HIS A 443 7.88 2.08 10.92
CA HIS A 443 7.14 3.19 10.35
C HIS A 443 7.38 3.30 8.85
N LEU A 444 6.31 3.48 8.07
CA LEU A 444 6.32 3.72 6.63
C LEU A 444 5.67 5.07 6.33
N ASP A 445 6.50 6.08 5.98
CA ASP A 445 5.98 7.40 5.61
C ASP A 445 5.60 7.42 4.13
N ILE A 446 4.31 7.23 3.87
CA ILE A 446 3.75 7.12 2.52
C ILE A 446 3.27 8.46 1.93
N ALA A 447 3.64 9.60 2.52
CA ALA A 447 3.19 10.92 2.07
C ALA A 447 3.49 11.18 0.59
N GLY A 448 4.64 10.72 0.06
CA GLY A 448 5.02 10.91 -1.32
C GLY A 448 4.22 10.08 -2.32
N PRO A 449 4.16 8.75 -2.19
CA PRO A 449 3.53 7.87 -3.18
C PRO A 449 2.02 7.67 -3.02
N ALA A 450 1.40 8.08 -1.90
CA ALA A 450 -0.01 7.79 -1.62
C ALA A 450 -1.00 8.52 -2.54
N PHE A 451 -0.65 9.76 -2.98
CA PHE A 451 -1.51 10.61 -3.80
C PHE A 451 -0.69 11.36 -4.85
N LEU A 452 -1.10 11.30 -6.11
CA LEU A 452 -0.35 11.84 -7.24
C LEU A 452 -1.15 12.91 -7.98
N ASP A 453 -0.54 14.05 -8.25
CA ASP A 453 -1.16 15.14 -9.01
C ASP A 453 -1.26 14.83 -10.51
N LYS A 454 -0.38 13.97 -11.01
CA LYS A 454 -0.32 13.57 -12.42
C LYS A 454 -0.50 12.07 -12.57
N GLU A 455 -1.02 11.64 -13.73
CA GLU A 455 -1.11 10.23 -14.08
C GLU A 455 0.28 9.58 -14.14
N SER A 456 0.43 8.43 -13.47
CA SER A 456 1.69 7.69 -13.39
C SER A 456 1.47 6.20 -13.69
N GLY A 457 1.27 5.89 -14.97
CA GLY A 457 1.06 4.51 -15.41
C GLY A 457 -0.12 3.84 -14.70
N TYR A 458 0.05 2.59 -14.32
CA TYR A 458 -0.98 1.81 -13.62
C TYR A 458 -1.30 2.31 -12.19
N ARG A 459 -0.44 3.17 -11.63
CA ARG A 459 -0.71 3.83 -10.34
C ARG A 459 -1.83 4.86 -10.44
N GLY A 460 -2.08 5.37 -11.66
CA GLY A 460 -3.13 6.33 -11.95
C GLY A 460 -2.80 7.76 -11.52
N LYS A 461 -3.85 8.55 -11.35
CA LYS A 461 -3.85 9.92 -10.82
C LYS A 461 -4.62 9.92 -9.50
N HIS A 462 -4.26 10.79 -8.57
CA HIS A 462 -4.81 10.90 -7.21
C HIS A 462 -4.45 9.68 -6.35
N ALA A 463 -5.41 9.05 -5.68
CA ALA A 463 -5.16 7.91 -4.80
C ALA A 463 -4.54 6.73 -5.54
N THR A 464 -3.38 6.27 -5.08
CA THR A 464 -2.63 5.17 -5.69
C THR A 464 -2.94 3.80 -5.08
N GLY A 465 -3.43 3.77 -3.84
CA GLY A 465 -3.56 2.56 -3.02
C GLY A 465 -2.21 2.01 -2.56
N HIS A 466 -1.19 2.88 -2.48
CA HIS A 466 0.16 2.53 -2.02
C HIS A 466 0.14 1.88 -0.64
N GLY A 467 1.00 0.90 -0.44
CA GLY A 467 1.09 0.10 0.79
C GLY A 467 0.23 -1.17 0.78
N VAL A 468 -0.84 -1.23 0.00
CA VAL A 468 -1.72 -2.43 -0.04
C VAL A 468 -0.97 -3.64 -0.62
N ARG A 469 -0.34 -3.49 -1.78
CA ARG A 469 0.39 -4.56 -2.46
C ARG A 469 1.64 -4.95 -1.68
N LEU A 470 2.38 -3.95 -1.20
CA LEU A 470 3.57 -4.12 -0.36
C LEU A 470 3.27 -4.96 0.88
N LEU A 471 2.31 -4.52 1.71
CA LEU A 471 1.99 -5.21 2.95
C LEU A 471 1.39 -6.59 2.70
N TYR A 472 0.54 -6.73 1.67
CA TYR A 472 0.03 -8.04 1.30
C TYR A 472 1.16 -9.02 0.89
N ALA A 473 2.09 -8.58 0.05
CA ALA A 473 3.23 -9.40 -0.38
C ALA A 473 4.11 -9.81 0.82
N PHE A 474 4.41 -8.88 1.71
CA PHE A 474 5.14 -9.16 2.95
C PHE A 474 4.42 -10.18 3.84
N LEU A 475 3.14 -9.98 4.10
CA LEU A 475 2.34 -10.90 4.93
C LEU A 475 2.20 -12.28 4.29
N ARG A 476 2.04 -12.35 2.97
CA ARG A 476 2.01 -13.61 2.22
C ARG A 476 3.32 -14.37 2.36
N ALA A 477 4.47 -13.72 2.19
CA ALA A 477 5.78 -14.34 2.36
C ALA A 477 5.96 -14.85 3.80
N ARG A 478 5.56 -14.06 4.80
CA ARG A 478 5.61 -14.46 6.22
C ARG A 478 4.72 -15.68 6.50
N SER A 479 3.55 -15.77 5.88
CA SER A 479 2.66 -16.93 6.03
C SER A 479 3.24 -18.23 5.45
N ALA A 480 4.00 -18.12 4.35
CA ALA A 480 4.68 -19.26 3.74
C ALA A 480 5.87 -19.75 4.58
N ALA A 481 6.64 -18.82 5.14
CA ALA A 481 7.78 -19.14 6.01
C ALA A 481 7.36 -19.88 7.29
N SER A 482 6.18 -19.56 7.85
CA SER A 482 5.66 -20.24 9.04
C SER A 482 5.23 -21.69 8.81
N LYS A 483 5.02 -22.11 7.56
CA LYS A 483 4.69 -23.49 7.18
C LYS A 483 5.93 -24.36 6.91
N ALA A 484 7.10 -23.75 6.71
CA ALA A 484 8.34 -24.51 6.50
C ALA A 484 8.75 -25.19 7.81
N PRO A 485 9.05 -26.52 7.81
CA PRO A 485 9.55 -27.19 9.00
C PRO A 485 10.84 -26.50 9.46
N ALA A 486 10.94 -26.25 10.77
CA ALA A 486 12.12 -25.64 11.37
C ALA A 486 13.36 -26.47 10.97
N LYS A 487 14.20 -25.91 10.08
CA LYS A 487 15.50 -26.52 9.80
C LYS A 487 16.25 -26.61 11.12
N GLY A 488 16.51 -27.86 11.58
CA GLY A 488 17.15 -28.14 12.83
C GLY A 488 18.40 -27.29 13.02
N ARG A 489 18.45 -26.52 14.11
CA ARG A 489 19.65 -25.87 14.58
C ARG A 489 20.65 -26.98 14.88
N SER A 490 21.55 -27.26 13.97
CA SER A 490 22.73 -28.10 14.21
C SER A 490 23.55 -27.42 15.32
N THR A 491 23.44 -27.95 16.53
CA THR A 491 24.37 -27.64 17.63
C THR A 491 25.66 -28.35 17.34
N ALA A 492 26.53 -27.77 16.54
CA ALA A 492 27.91 -28.20 16.45
C ALA A 492 28.60 -27.85 17.79
N ARG A 493 28.53 -28.78 18.73
CA ARG A 493 29.41 -28.80 19.92
C ARG A 493 30.85 -28.99 19.43
N ARG A 494 31.59 -27.89 19.32
CA ARG A 494 33.05 -27.95 19.24
C ARG A 494 33.59 -28.46 20.60
N SER A 495 33.98 -29.73 20.63
CA SER A 495 34.80 -30.27 21.73
C SER A 495 36.21 -29.66 21.65
N VAL A 496 36.51 -28.77 22.56
CA VAL A 496 37.89 -28.31 22.79
C VAL A 496 38.60 -29.45 23.54
N LYS A 497 39.48 -30.20 22.85
CA LYS A 497 40.45 -31.07 23.48
C LYS A 497 41.57 -30.20 24.04
N THR A 498 41.61 -30.04 25.35
CA THR A 498 42.82 -29.61 26.08
C THR A 498 43.86 -30.70 25.99
N LYS A 499 44.98 -30.43 25.35
CA LYS A 499 46.21 -31.20 25.52
C LYS A 499 47.00 -30.56 26.65
N SER A 500 47.19 -31.35 27.75
CA SER A 500 48.17 -31.12 28.77
C SER A 500 49.54 -31.60 28.29
N SER A 501 50.52 -30.77 28.34
CA SER A 501 51.97 -31.06 28.75
C SER A 501 52.68 -29.73 28.85
#